data_6900de6e19dc7c0bfb8094607a83f33d
#
_entry.id   6900de6e19dc7c0bfb8094607a83f33d
#
_cell.length_a   1.000
_cell.length_b   1.000
_cell.length_c   1.000
_cell.angle_alpha   90.00
_cell.angle_beta   90.00
_cell.angle_gamma   90.00
#
_symmetry.space_group_name_H-M   'P 1'
#
loop_
_entity.id
_entity.type
_entity.pdbx_description
1 polymer ?
#
loop_
_entity_poly.entity_id
_entity_poly.type
_entity_poly.pdbx_seq_one_letter_code
_entity_poly.pdbx_strand_id
1 'polypeptide(L)'
;MKKSHLLKILSFVLIALFALSAVACGEKAEDGGNVADADGADVADSVVSEGDKPTEVEITDIYGKVTVPVNPAVVVALDNRTFETLEAWGVKLAAGPKAVMPASVGYKTDDSVADIGSHNEPNLEVIAAVNPDLVIIGQRFAGRYDEIKALVPNAVVISLNFDVSVEAESSADNLVNGFKDFTLALGQIFDKNAEAAKLAADFDAAIANVKAAYNGTDTIMTVIVSGGNIGFSAPHSGRVWGPLYGIFDWKSSLDIDNSSSDHQGDNISVEAIAQSNPDWIFVLDRDAMNASADGYVPASDVIANSPALANITAVTNNQMVFAPNDTYVNESIQTFTKLFNDLAIALAAK
;
A
#
# COMPACT_ATOMS: atom_id res chain seq x y z
N MET A 1 29.34 -28.70 -28.52
CA MET A 1 30.71 -28.69 -27.96
C MET A 1 30.75 -27.69 -26.83
N LYS A 2 30.90 -28.21 -25.58
CA LYS A 2 31.80 -27.79 -24.50
C LYS A 2 31.79 -26.29 -24.14
N LYS A 3 31.64 -25.82 -22.88
CA LYS A 3 32.00 -26.39 -21.57
C LYS A 3 31.25 -25.60 -20.45
N SER A 4 30.92 -26.30 -19.41
CA SER A 4 30.51 -25.85 -18.07
C SER A 4 31.60 -25.06 -17.36
N HIS A 5 31.20 -24.08 -16.52
CA HIS A 5 31.99 -23.69 -15.36
C HIS A 5 31.09 -23.55 -14.14
N LEU A 6 31.23 -24.54 -13.28
CA LEU A 6 30.78 -24.59 -11.90
C LEU A 6 31.67 -23.66 -11.06
N LEU A 7 31.15 -22.71 -10.35
CA LEU A 7 31.93 -22.03 -9.31
C LEU A 7 31.17 -22.16 -7.96
N LYS A 8 31.80 -22.88 -7.05
CA LYS A 8 31.40 -23.10 -5.68
C LYS A 8 31.67 -21.83 -4.89
N ILE A 9 30.71 -21.32 -4.17
CA ILE A 9 30.92 -20.29 -3.15
C ILE A 9 30.72 -20.93 -1.77
N LEU A 10 31.77 -20.80 -1.00
CA LEU A 10 31.97 -21.32 0.34
C LEU A 10 31.25 -20.44 1.38
N SER A 11 30.40 -21.02 2.19
CA SER A 11 29.74 -20.36 3.33
C SER A 11 30.73 -20.11 4.45
N PHE A 12 30.79 -18.90 4.98
CA PHE A 12 31.37 -18.62 6.30
C PHE A 12 30.25 -18.25 7.26
N VAL A 13 30.01 -19.18 8.20
CA VAL A 13 29.19 -18.95 9.39
C VAL A 13 30.10 -18.41 10.49
N LEU A 14 29.85 -17.21 10.98
CA LEU A 14 30.54 -16.68 12.16
C LEU A 14 29.54 -16.68 13.33
N ILE A 15 29.73 -17.63 14.25
CA ILE A 15 29.01 -17.72 15.53
C ILE A 15 29.81 -16.92 16.54
N ALA A 16 29.19 -15.86 17.09
CA ALA A 16 29.72 -15.16 18.27
C ALA A 16 28.99 -15.64 19.53
N LEU A 17 29.66 -16.40 20.36
CA LEU A 17 29.22 -16.74 21.70
C LEU A 17 29.44 -15.54 22.64
N PHE A 18 28.38 -15.08 23.30
CA PHE A 18 28.49 -14.25 24.49
C PHE A 18 28.41 -15.12 25.72
N ALA A 19 29.52 -15.12 26.50
CA ALA A 19 29.63 -15.81 27.80
C ALA A 19 29.01 -14.95 28.91
N LEU A 20 28.04 -15.50 29.65
CA LEU A 20 27.57 -14.98 30.93
C LEU A 20 28.64 -15.28 31.99
N SER A 21 29.05 -14.26 32.73
CA SER A 21 29.73 -14.45 34.03
C SER A 21 28.83 -13.97 35.17
N ALA A 22 28.29 -14.95 35.86
CA ALA A 22 27.68 -14.77 37.19
C ALA A 22 28.77 -14.77 38.24
N VAL A 23 28.76 -13.82 39.17
CA VAL A 23 29.54 -13.87 40.41
C VAL A 23 28.55 -13.84 41.57
N ALA A 24 28.65 -14.87 42.40
CA ALA A 24 27.82 -15.14 43.54
C ALA A 24 28.38 -14.51 44.83
N CYS A 25 27.47 -14.32 45.75
CA CYS A 25 27.59 -13.90 47.17
C CYS A 25 28.77 -14.40 47.96
N GLY A 26 29.17 -13.58 48.92
CA GLY A 26 29.93 -13.98 50.13
C GLY A 26 29.73 -12.97 51.24
N GLU A 27 29.28 -13.47 52.39
CA GLU A 27 28.70 -12.83 53.57
C GLU A 27 29.74 -12.59 54.69
N LYS A 28 29.44 -11.61 55.61
CA LYS A 28 29.89 -11.38 57.02
C LYS A 28 31.19 -10.58 57.22
N ALA A 29 31.31 -9.74 58.21
CA ALA A 29 30.62 -9.16 59.34
C ALA A 29 31.56 -8.18 60.03
N GLU A 30 30.96 -7.14 60.67
CA GLU A 30 31.36 -6.36 61.87
C GLU A 30 32.76 -5.71 61.98
N ASP A 31 32.90 -4.44 62.23
CA ASP A 31 32.79 -3.68 63.45
C ASP A 31 33.49 -2.28 63.29
N GLY A 32 32.86 -1.28 63.82
CA GLY A 32 33.46 -0.16 64.60
C GLY A 32 34.18 0.97 63.93
N GLY A 33 33.57 2.16 63.94
CA GLY A 33 34.34 3.35 64.37
C GLY A 33 34.46 4.51 63.43
N ASN A 34 33.58 5.46 63.63
CA ASN A 34 33.85 6.92 63.82
C ASN A 34 34.33 7.84 62.66
N VAL A 35 33.41 8.74 62.31
CA VAL A 35 33.52 10.21 62.04
C VAL A 35 34.68 10.72 61.17
N ALA A 36 34.37 11.31 60.06
CA ALA A 36 34.63 12.73 59.75
C ALA A 36 34.20 13.11 58.33
N ASP A 37 33.56 14.25 58.25
CA ASP A 37 33.22 15.14 57.14
C ASP A 37 34.08 15.04 55.88
N ALA A 38 33.40 15.16 54.73
CA ALA A 38 33.53 16.17 53.73
C ALA A 38 33.32 15.70 52.30
N ASP A 39 32.59 16.48 51.64
CA ASP A 39 32.58 16.76 50.22
C ASP A 39 31.61 16.02 49.30
N GLY A 40 30.70 16.88 48.84
CA GLY A 40 29.75 16.60 47.80
C GLY A 40 30.42 16.16 46.51
N ALA A 41 30.13 14.93 46.13
CA ALA A 41 30.28 14.53 44.76
C ALA A 41 28.96 14.77 44.07
N ASP A 42 28.95 15.78 43.24
CA ASP A 42 27.96 16.16 42.25
C ASP A 42 27.65 14.91 41.40
N VAL A 43 26.49 14.32 41.61
CA VAL A 43 25.96 13.31 40.68
C VAL A 43 25.58 14.09 39.44
N ALA A 44 26.49 14.20 38.50
CA ALA A 44 26.19 14.68 37.18
C ALA A 44 25.10 13.77 36.60
N ASP A 45 23.87 14.26 36.65
CA ASP A 45 22.75 13.77 35.88
C ASP A 45 23.20 13.80 34.41
N SER A 46 23.55 12.61 33.89
CA SER A 46 23.86 12.46 32.47
C SER A 46 22.56 12.71 31.71
N VAL A 47 22.31 13.98 31.39
CA VAL A 47 21.38 14.39 30.36
C VAL A 47 21.83 13.66 29.10
N VAL A 48 21.15 12.57 28.77
CA VAL A 48 21.22 11.95 27.44
C VAL A 48 20.78 13.05 26.49
N SER A 49 21.73 13.69 25.83
CA SER A 49 21.48 14.58 24.71
C SER A 49 20.59 13.80 23.74
N GLU A 50 19.35 14.23 23.56
CA GLU A 50 18.56 13.84 22.39
C GLU A 50 19.42 14.22 21.18
N GLY A 51 19.99 13.20 20.51
CA GLY A 51 20.80 13.43 19.33
C GLY A 51 19.96 14.22 18.34
N ASP A 52 20.54 15.27 17.75
CA ASP A 52 19.86 16.11 16.77
C ASP A 52 19.19 15.19 15.73
N LYS A 53 17.85 15.27 15.67
CA LYS A 53 17.10 14.52 14.66
C LYS A 53 17.57 14.98 13.28
N PRO A 54 17.71 14.07 12.30
CA PRO A 54 18.11 14.46 10.96
C PRO A 54 17.11 15.48 10.39
N THR A 55 17.61 16.52 9.76
CA THR A 55 16.78 17.52 9.06
C THR A 55 16.44 17.10 7.64
N GLU A 56 17.17 16.12 7.10
CA GLU A 56 17.00 15.57 5.77
C GLU A 56 17.18 14.04 5.80
N VAL A 57 16.53 13.35 4.88
CA VAL A 57 16.69 11.90 4.63
C VAL A 57 16.96 11.63 3.16
N GLU A 58 17.77 10.63 2.87
CA GLU A 58 17.92 10.10 1.51
C GLU A 58 16.95 8.94 1.31
N ILE A 59 16.04 9.08 0.37
CA ILE A 59 15.15 8.00 -0.08
C ILE A 59 15.48 7.60 -1.51
N THR A 60 14.92 6.47 -1.96
CA THR A 60 14.98 6.08 -3.37
C THR A 60 13.58 6.16 -3.97
N ASP A 61 13.45 6.91 -5.05
CA ASP A 61 12.23 6.94 -5.87
C ASP A 61 12.48 6.28 -7.24
N ILE A 62 11.51 6.33 -8.16
CA ILE A 62 11.66 5.71 -9.48
C ILE A 62 12.76 6.35 -10.36
N TYR A 63 13.23 7.54 -10.01
CA TYR A 63 14.30 8.25 -10.70
C TYR A 63 15.67 8.11 -10.03
N GLY A 64 15.72 7.46 -8.85
CA GLY A 64 16.95 7.19 -8.10
C GLY A 64 16.94 7.81 -6.70
N LYS A 65 18.14 8.06 -6.17
CA LYS A 65 18.30 8.63 -4.83
C LYS A 65 17.98 10.12 -4.82
N VAL A 66 17.20 10.52 -3.84
CA VAL A 66 16.80 11.92 -3.62
C VAL A 66 16.85 12.26 -2.14
N THR A 67 17.42 13.43 -1.84
CA THR A 67 17.43 14.00 -0.48
C THR A 67 16.16 14.81 -0.27
N VAL A 68 15.43 14.52 0.80
CA VAL A 68 14.14 15.11 1.13
C VAL A 68 14.20 15.72 2.54
N PRO A 69 13.68 16.94 2.77
CA PRO A 69 13.58 17.49 4.11
C PRO A 69 12.67 16.63 4.99
N VAL A 70 13.04 16.46 6.27
CA VAL A 70 12.20 15.78 7.25
C VAL A 70 11.13 16.74 7.76
N ASN A 71 9.88 16.28 7.82
CA ASN A 71 8.71 17.07 8.18
C ASN A 71 8.59 18.37 7.37
N PRO A 72 8.54 18.30 6.02
CA PRO A 72 8.38 19.47 5.18
C PRO A 72 7.12 20.25 5.58
N ALA A 73 7.21 21.59 5.61
CA ALA A 73 6.13 22.43 6.10
C ALA A 73 4.97 22.57 5.11
N VAL A 74 5.29 22.59 3.80
CA VAL A 74 4.32 22.77 2.72
C VAL A 74 4.35 21.53 1.81
N VAL A 75 3.35 20.68 1.94
CA VAL A 75 3.24 19.39 1.23
C VAL A 75 2.13 19.43 0.21
N VAL A 76 2.44 19.01 -1.01
CA VAL A 76 1.46 18.71 -2.07
C VAL A 76 1.48 17.21 -2.33
N ALA A 77 0.33 16.55 -2.23
CA ALA A 77 0.20 15.13 -2.54
C ALA A 77 -0.72 14.92 -3.75
N LEU A 78 -0.19 14.20 -4.75
CA LEU A 78 -0.86 13.90 -6.02
C LEU A 78 -1.05 12.39 -6.23
N ASP A 79 -0.81 11.59 -5.19
CA ASP A 79 -0.94 10.15 -5.25
C ASP A 79 -2.04 9.64 -4.32
N ASN A 80 -3.02 8.97 -4.91
CA ASN A 80 -4.13 8.36 -4.20
C ASN A 80 -3.69 7.33 -3.15
N ARG A 81 -2.53 6.70 -3.34
CA ARG A 81 -1.97 5.72 -2.42
C ARG A 81 -1.49 6.33 -1.10
N THR A 82 -1.30 7.67 -1.05
CA THR A 82 -0.74 8.36 0.11
C THR A 82 -1.75 9.02 1.03
N PHE A 83 -2.90 9.42 0.52
CA PHE A 83 -3.83 10.29 1.26
C PHE A 83 -4.22 9.71 2.61
N GLU A 84 -4.64 8.44 2.66
CA GLU A 84 -5.05 7.79 3.90
C GLU A 84 -3.90 7.71 4.92
N THR A 85 -2.69 7.39 4.46
CA THR A 85 -1.49 7.30 5.29
C THR A 85 -1.11 8.68 5.85
N LEU A 86 -1.04 9.70 4.98
CA LEU A 86 -0.68 11.05 5.39
C LEU A 86 -1.70 11.65 6.37
N GLU A 87 -2.99 11.41 6.14
CA GLU A 87 -4.05 11.86 7.04
C GLU A 87 -3.95 11.17 8.41
N ALA A 88 -3.79 9.84 8.43
CA ALA A 88 -3.63 9.08 9.66
C ALA A 88 -2.42 9.53 10.49
N TRP A 89 -1.39 10.04 9.83
CA TRP A 89 -0.20 10.59 10.48
C TRP A 89 -0.31 12.07 10.83
N GLY A 90 -1.43 12.73 10.50
CA GLY A 90 -1.70 14.13 10.80
C GLY A 90 -0.91 15.11 9.94
N VAL A 91 -0.43 14.68 8.76
CA VAL A 91 0.25 15.54 7.79
C VAL A 91 -0.77 16.51 7.20
N LYS A 92 -0.42 17.80 7.14
CA LYS A 92 -1.25 18.81 6.50
C LYS A 92 -0.87 18.94 5.02
N LEU A 93 -1.87 18.89 4.14
CA LEU A 93 -1.66 19.17 2.73
C LEU A 93 -1.95 20.63 2.40
N ALA A 94 -1.09 21.25 1.60
CA ALA A 94 -1.33 22.58 1.05
C ALA A 94 -2.21 22.52 -0.20
N ALA A 95 -2.06 21.48 -1.02
CA ALA A 95 -2.89 21.26 -2.21
C ALA A 95 -2.98 19.76 -2.57
N GLY A 96 -4.03 19.39 -3.29
CA GLY A 96 -4.24 18.05 -3.80
C GLY A 96 -5.41 17.95 -4.78
N PRO A 97 -5.54 16.85 -5.53
CA PRO A 97 -6.56 16.65 -6.57
C PRO A 97 -7.89 16.16 -5.98
N LYS A 98 -8.66 17.06 -5.34
CA LYS A 98 -9.88 16.72 -4.61
C LYS A 98 -10.91 15.93 -5.42
N ALA A 99 -10.99 16.18 -6.73
CA ALA A 99 -11.93 15.48 -7.61
C ALA A 99 -11.69 13.96 -7.65
N VAL A 100 -10.44 13.49 -7.41
CA VAL A 100 -10.07 12.07 -7.44
C VAL A 100 -9.64 11.52 -6.08
N MET A 101 -9.75 12.31 -5.03
CA MET A 101 -9.53 11.82 -3.67
C MET A 101 -10.67 10.88 -3.22
N PRO A 102 -10.36 9.82 -2.45
CA PRO A 102 -11.39 8.99 -1.81
C PRO A 102 -12.35 9.84 -0.96
N ALA A 103 -13.61 9.43 -0.90
CA ALA A 103 -14.59 10.13 -0.04
C ALA A 103 -14.33 9.90 1.46
N SER A 104 -13.57 8.84 1.79
CA SER A 104 -13.17 8.50 3.17
C SER A 104 -12.08 9.41 3.73
N VAL A 105 -11.40 10.19 2.88
CA VAL A 105 -10.26 11.05 3.27
C VAL A 105 -10.74 12.48 3.49
N GLY A 106 -10.49 13.03 4.68
CA GLY A 106 -10.94 14.37 5.07
C GLY A 106 -10.35 15.51 4.25
N TYR A 107 -9.15 15.35 3.68
CA TYR A 107 -8.56 16.33 2.76
C TYR A 107 -9.50 16.72 1.60
N LYS A 108 -10.37 15.79 1.18
CA LYS A 108 -11.34 16.04 0.09
C LYS A 108 -12.27 17.20 0.39
N THR A 109 -12.66 17.36 1.65
CA THR A 109 -13.64 18.37 2.11
C THR A 109 -13.00 19.48 2.94
N ASP A 110 -11.70 19.40 3.23
CA ASP A 110 -10.99 20.41 4.01
C ASP A 110 -10.72 21.67 3.16
N ASP A 111 -11.35 22.78 3.50
CA ASP A 111 -11.22 24.07 2.79
C ASP A 111 -9.81 24.63 2.84
N SER A 112 -8.95 24.18 3.77
CA SER A 112 -7.55 24.62 3.86
C SER A 112 -6.65 23.94 2.79
N VAL A 113 -7.09 22.85 2.18
CA VAL A 113 -6.40 22.17 1.09
C VAL A 113 -6.83 22.78 -0.24
N ALA A 114 -5.91 23.38 -0.97
CA ALA A 114 -6.21 23.95 -2.29
C ALA A 114 -6.50 22.83 -3.30
N ASP A 115 -7.60 22.97 -4.06
CA ASP A 115 -8.00 21.98 -5.04
C ASP A 115 -7.31 22.22 -6.39
N ILE A 116 -6.62 21.22 -6.89
CA ILE A 116 -6.02 21.22 -8.23
C ILE A 116 -6.90 20.54 -9.30
N GLY A 117 -8.11 20.12 -8.93
CA GLY A 117 -9.06 19.45 -9.84
C GLY A 117 -8.80 17.96 -10.01
N SER A 118 -8.89 17.45 -11.23
CA SER A 118 -8.65 16.05 -11.59
C SER A 118 -7.29 15.86 -12.27
N HIS A 119 -6.84 14.61 -12.36
CA HIS A 119 -5.62 14.27 -13.10
C HIS A 119 -5.74 14.48 -14.62
N ASN A 120 -6.96 14.50 -15.19
CA ASN A 120 -7.17 14.71 -16.61
C ASN A 120 -6.94 16.18 -16.99
N GLU A 121 -7.46 17.10 -16.18
CA GLU A 121 -7.38 18.56 -16.41
C GLU A 121 -6.98 19.26 -15.09
N PRO A 122 -5.74 19.05 -14.59
CA PRO A 122 -5.33 19.65 -13.34
C PRO A 122 -4.95 21.12 -13.53
N ASN A 123 -5.29 21.96 -12.55
CA ASN A 123 -4.76 23.30 -12.43
C ASN A 123 -3.39 23.28 -11.75
N LEU A 124 -2.33 23.10 -12.52
CA LEU A 124 -0.96 23.02 -11.99
C LEU A 124 -0.44 24.36 -11.42
N GLU A 125 -1.04 25.52 -11.81
CA GLU A 125 -0.66 26.82 -11.24
C GLU A 125 -0.94 26.89 -9.73
N VAL A 126 -1.93 26.14 -9.24
CA VAL A 126 -2.21 26.02 -7.79
C VAL A 126 -1.02 25.39 -7.07
N ILE A 127 -0.34 24.41 -7.65
CA ILE A 127 0.85 23.79 -7.07
C ILE A 127 1.96 24.83 -6.91
N ALA A 128 2.20 25.63 -7.94
CA ALA A 128 3.21 26.70 -7.89
C ALA A 128 2.83 27.80 -6.87
N ALA A 129 1.53 28.12 -6.79
CA ALA A 129 1.04 29.21 -5.91
C ALA A 129 1.21 28.87 -4.41
N VAL A 130 1.11 27.59 -4.01
CA VAL A 130 1.32 27.21 -2.61
C VAL A 130 2.80 27.12 -2.22
N ASN A 131 3.73 27.24 -3.19
CA ASN A 131 5.18 27.21 -2.99
C ASN A 131 5.63 26.05 -2.09
N PRO A 132 5.49 24.79 -2.56
CA PRO A 132 5.71 23.60 -1.75
C PRO A 132 7.20 23.37 -1.41
N ASP A 133 7.45 22.69 -0.28
CA ASP A 133 8.74 22.08 0.03
C ASP A 133 8.86 20.68 -0.58
N LEU A 134 7.73 19.97 -0.62
CA LEU A 134 7.63 18.60 -1.15
C LEU A 134 6.39 18.42 -2.03
N VAL A 135 6.59 17.80 -3.19
CA VAL A 135 5.50 17.29 -4.05
C VAL A 135 5.64 15.78 -4.19
N ILE A 136 4.60 15.03 -3.82
CA ILE A 136 4.54 13.57 -3.93
C ILE A 136 3.70 13.23 -5.16
N ILE A 137 4.33 12.67 -6.19
CA ILE A 137 3.68 12.25 -7.43
C ILE A 137 3.42 10.75 -7.40
N GLY A 138 2.24 10.35 -7.85
CA GLY A 138 1.87 8.96 -8.04
C GLY A 138 1.40 8.64 -9.45
N GLN A 139 0.82 7.45 -9.60
CA GLN A 139 0.44 6.87 -10.89
C GLN A 139 -0.33 7.84 -11.80
N ARG A 140 -1.36 8.52 -11.27
CA ARG A 140 -2.26 9.38 -12.07
C ARG A 140 -1.57 10.63 -12.60
N PHE A 141 -0.49 11.07 -11.98
CA PHE A 141 0.28 12.26 -12.33
C PHE A 141 1.68 11.93 -12.88
N ALA A 142 2.03 10.65 -13.04
CA ALA A 142 3.36 10.22 -13.48
C ALA A 142 3.81 10.89 -14.78
N GLY A 143 2.91 11.03 -15.75
CA GLY A 143 3.19 11.69 -17.03
C GLY A 143 3.40 13.22 -16.94
N ARG A 144 3.21 13.83 -15.76
CA ARG A 144 3.41 15.29 -15.53
C ARG A 144 4.61 15.59 -14.64
N TYR A 145 5.44 14.59 -14.34
CA TYR A 145 6.58 14.77 -13.43
C TYR A 145 7.49 15.93 -13.84
N ASP A 146 7.96 15.96 -15.09
CA ASP A 146 8.87 17.00 -15.57
C ASP A 146 8.20 18.39 -15.60
N GLU A 147 6.93 18.45 -15.97
CA GLU A 147 6.14 19.68 -15.99
C GLU A 147 6.01 20.27 -14.57
N ILE A 148 5.64 19.44 -13.61
CA ILE A 148 5.51 19.85 -12.21
C ILE A 148 6.86 20.27 -11.64
N LYS A 149 7.91 19.49 -11.87
CA LYS A 149 9.26 19.82 -11.42
C LYS A 149 9.78 21.15 -11.95
N ALA A 150 9.43 21.47 -13.20
CA ALA A 150 9.79 22.75 -13.80
C ALA A 150 9.02 23.93 -13.18
N LEU A 151 7.76 23.72 -12.75
CA LEU A 151 6.94 24.74 -12.09
C LEU A 151 7.38 25.08 -10.67
N VAL A 152 7.97 24.12 -9.94
CA VAL A 152 8.38 24.27 -8.54
C VAL A 152 9.87 23.97 -8.35
N PRO A 153 10.78 24.75 -8.95
CA PRO A 153 12.21 24.46 -9.00
C PRO A 153 12.90 24.44 -7.61
N ASN A 154 12.26 25.00 -6.59
CA ASN A 154 12.78 25.01 -5.21
C ASN A 154 12.22 23.87 -4.35
N ALA A 155 11.19 23.14 -4.83
CA ALA A 155 10.62 22.01 -4.13
C ALA A 155 11.37 20.72 -4.45
N VAL A 156 11.38 19.78 -3.52
CA VAL A 156 11.69 18.38 -3.82
C VAL A 156 10.47 17.73 -4.43
N VAL A 157 10.62 17.15 -5.61
CA VAL A 157 9.55 16.39 -6.30
C VAL A 157 9.95 14.93 -6.31
N ILE A 158 9.15 14.07 -5.68
CA ILE A 158 9.38 12.63 -5.62
C ILE A 158 8.27 11.86 -6.34
N SER A 159 8.63 10.73 -6.92
CA SER A 159 7.68 9.79 -7.49
C SER A 159 7.93 8.39 -6.91
N LEU A 160 7.06 7.99 -5.99
CA LEU A 160 7.12 6.69 -5.33
C LEU A 160 6.26 5.63 -6.06
N ASN A 161 6.00 5.83 -7.34
CA ASN A 161 5.21 4.89 -8.15
C ASN A 161 5.92 3.53 -8.28
N PHE A 162 5.14 2.49 -8.52
CA PHE A 162 5.64 1.15 -8.85
C PHE A 162 4.81 0.56 -9.99
N ASP A 163 5.48 -0.20 -10.85
CA ASP A 163 4.87 -0.75 -12.06
C ASP A 163 4.17 -2.07 -11.75
N VAL A 164 2.85 -2.07 -11.90
CA VAL A 164 1.99 -3.27 -11.79
C VAL A 164 1.33 -3.63 -13.12
N SER A 165 1.87 -3.12 -14.21
CA SER A 165 1.39 -3.44 -15.55
C SER A 165 1.72 -4.88 -15.94
N VAL A 166 1.12 -5.34 -17.03
CA VAL A 166 1.38 -6.67 -17.59
C VAL A 166 2.78 -6.77 -18.20
N GLU A 167 3.38 -5.65 -18.54
CA GLU A 167 4.75 -5.55 -19.06
C GLU A 167 5.81 -5.60 -17.96
N ALA A 168 5.41 -5.44 -16.69
CA ALA A 168 6.33 -5.55 -15.56
C ALA A 168 6.90 -6.98 -15.44
N GLU A 169 8.17 -7.10 -15.10
CA GLU A 169 8.83 -8.41 -14.89
C GLU A 169 8.09 -9.23 -13.81
N SER A 170 7.60 -8.58 -12.74
CA SER A 170 6.73 -9.17 -11.72
C SER A 170 5.80 -8.11 -11.14
N SER A 171 4.59 -8.00 -11.66
CA SER A 171 3.56 -7.10 -11.12
C SER A 171 3.20 -7.44 -9.66
N ALA A 172 3.26 -8.72 -9.29
CA ALA A 172 3.02 -9.22 -7.93
C ALA A 172 4.07 -8.71 -6.93
N ASP A 173 5.36 -8.93 -7.24
CA ASP A 173 6.46 -8.48 -6.38
C ASP A 173 6.53 -6.95 -6.33
N ASN A 174 6.30 -6.29 -7.46
CA ASN A 174 6.28 -4.83 -7.52
C ASN A 174 5.17 -4.22 -6.65
N LEU A 175 3.99 -4.86 -6.60
CA LEU A 175 2.92 -4.41 -5.71
C LEU A 175 3.31 -4.56 -4.25
N VAL A 176 3.81 -5.73 -3.85
CA VAL A 176 4.16 -6.03 -2.45
C VAL A 176 5.31 -5.16 -1.97
N ASN A 177 6.40 -5.13 -2.74
CA ASN A 177 7.60 -4.35 -2.36
C ASN A 177 7.32 -2.86 -2.49
N GLY A 178 6.64 -2.43 -3.55
CA GLY A 178 6.31 -1.04 -3.80
C GLY A 178 5.49 -0.41 -2.67
N PHE A 179 4.46 -1.07 -2.17
CA PHE A 179 3.70 -0.57 -1.02
C PHE A 179 4.56 -0.44 0.23
N LYS A 180 5.42 -1.42 0.51
CA LYS A 180 6.27 -1.42 1.71
C LYS A 180 7.34 -0.34 1.62
N ASP A 181 8.10 -0.32 0.53
CA ASP A 181 9.19 0.64 0.31
C ASP A 181 8.67 2.08 0.31
N PHE A 182 7.54 2.29 -0.36
CA PHE A 182 6.83 3.55 -0.40
C PHE A 182 6.40 4.03 1.00
N THR A 183 5.75 3.15 1.78
CA THR A 183 5.30 3.46 3.14
C THR A 183 6.49 3.77 4.06
N LEU A 184 7.58 2.99 3.96
CA LEU A 184 8.78 3.21 4.76
C LEU A 184 9.49 4.53 4.38
N ALA A 185 9.53 4.87 3.09
CA ALA A 185 10.08 6.16 2.64
C ALA A 185 9.26 7.34 3.20
N LEU A 186 7.94 7.27 3.15
CA LEU A 186 7.08 8.28 3.78
C LEU A 186 7.31 8.35 5.29
N GLY A 187 7.51 7.20 5.96
CA GLY A 187 7.84 7.13 7.38
C GLY A 187 9.11 7.91 7.73
N GLN A 188 10.15 7.82 6.89
CA GLN A 188 11.38 8.59 7.06
C GLN A 188 11.14 10.09 6.83
N ILE A 189 10.41 10.46 5.79
CA ILE A 189 10.12 11.86 5.46
C ILE A 189 9.31 12.55 6.57
N PHE A 190 8.32 11.88 7.14
CA PHE A 190 7.40 12.47 8.11
C PHE A 190 7.70 12.09 9.57
N ASP A 191 8.89 11.57 9.87
CA ASP A 191 9.30 11.11 11.22
C ASP A 191 8.27 10.14 11.85
N LYS A 192 7.75 9.22 11.02
CA LYS A 192 6.72 8.21 11.32
C LYS A 192 7.23 6.78 11.08
N ASN A 193 8.51 6.54 11.41
CA ASN A 193 9.17 5.26 11.12
C ASN A 193 8.49 4.06 11.81
N ALA A 194 8.02 4.24 13.04
CA ALA A 194 7.36 3.17 13.80
C ALA A 194 5.99 2.84 13.21
N GLU A 195 5.21 3.86 12.85
CA GLU A 195 3.89 3.73 12.22
C GLU A 195 4.03 3.10 10.83
N ALA A 196 5.03 3.52 10.05
CA ALA A 196 5.31 2.95 8.74
C ALA A 196 5.72 1.48 8.81
N ALA A 197 6.61 1.13 9.75
CA ALA A 197 7.00 -0.26 9.98
C ALA A 197 5.82 -1.13 10.40
N LYS A 198 4.89 -0.58 11.21
CA LYS A 198 3.66 -1.27 11.59
C LYS A 198 2.76 -1.52 10.38
N LEU A 199 2.53 -0.53 9.52
CA LEU A 199 1.72 -0.70 8.30
C LEU A 199 2.31 -1.78 7.39
N ALA A 200 3.63 -1.77 7.18
CA ALA A 200 4.31 -2.78 6.39
C ALA A 200 4.19 -4.19 7.00
N ALA A 201 4.30 -4.32 8.32
CA ALA A 201 4.13 -5.59 9.02
C ALA A 201 2.68 -6.11 8.99
N ASP A 202 1.69 -5.22 9.17
CA ASP A 202 0.26 -5.56 9.07
C ASP A 202 -0.07 -6.05 7.66
N PHE A 203 0.51 -5.43 6.63
CA PHE A 203 0.33 -5.83 5.23
C PHE A 203 0.95 -7.22 4.95
N ASP A 204 2.18 -7.47 5.41
CA ASP A 204 2.81 -8.79 5.30
C ASP A 204 1.99 -9.88 6.02
N ALA A 205 1.45 -9.57 7.21
CA ALA A 205 0.59 -10.49 7.95
C ALA A 205 -0.71 -10.79 7.19
N ALA A 206 -1.33 -9.78 6.59
CA ALA A 206 -2.55 -9.96 5.78
C ALA A 206 -2.28 -10.85 4.56
N ILE A 207 -1.15 -10.65 3.86
CA ILE A 207 -0.72 -11.54 2.76
C ILE A 207 -0.56 -12.98 3.26
N ALA A 208 0.14 -13.18 4.38
CA ALA A 208 0.34 -14.51 4.94
C ALA A 208 -0.99 -15.19 5.30
N ASN A 209 -1.94 -14.43 5.84
CA ASN A 209 -3.27 -14.94 6.20
C ASN A 209 -4.06 -15.43 4.96
N VAL A 210 -4.05 -14.68 3.85
CA VAL A 210 -4.70 -15.12 2.59
C VAL A 210 -4.05 -16.40 2.07
N LYS A 211 -2.69 -16.45 2.04
CA LYS A 211 -1.96 -17.65 1.60
C LYS A 211 -2.29 -18.88 2.44
N ALA A 212 -2.47 -18.70 3.75
CA ALA A 212 -2.83 -19.80 4.66
C ALA A 212 -4.29 -20.24 4.51
N ALA A 213 -5.19 -19.33 4.16
CA ALA A 213 -6.62 -19.60 4.02
C ALA A 213 -6.99 -20.17 2.65
N TYR A 214 -6.26 -19.83 1.58
CA TYR A 214 -6.53 -20.37 0.24
C TYR A 214 -6.11 -21.83 0.16
N ASN A 215 -7.02 -22.69 -0.28
CA ASN A 215 -6.80 -24.15 -0.31
C ASN A 215 -5.94 -24.65 -1.50
N GLY A 216 -5.52 -23.74 -2.40
CA GLY A 216 -4.70 -24.06 -3.58
C GLY A 216 -5.45 -24.79 -4.72
N THR A 217 -6.75 -25.00 -4.61
CA THR A 217 -7.54 -25.76 -5.60
C THR A 217 -8.74 -25.01 -6.14
N ASP A 218 -9.39 -24.20 -5.34
CA ASP A 218 -10.56 -23.42 -5.74
C ASP A 218 -10.23 -22.45 -6.88
N THR A 219 -11.15 -22.36 -7.82
CA THR A 219 -11.02 -21.43 -8.94
C THR A 219 -11.60 -20.08 -8.61
N ILE A 220 -10.85 -19.02 -8.96
CA ILE A 220 -11.18 -17.63 -8.68
C ILE A 220 -11.57 -16.93 -9.97
N MET A 221 -12.68 -16.20 -9.93
CA MET A 221 -13.07 -15.19 -10.92
C MET A 221 -12.97 -13.83 -10.28
N THR A 222 -12.32 -12.90 -10.94
CA THR A 222 -12.28 -11.50 -10.49
C THR A 222 -13.02 -10.62 -11.49
N VAL A 223 -13.84 -9.70 -10.96
CA VAL A 223 -14.68 -8.82 -11.78
C VAL A 223 -14.66 -7.39 -11.27
N ILE A 224 -14.93 -6.45 -12.19
CA ILE A 224 -15.20 -5.05 -11.90
C ILE A 224 -16.64 -4.77 -12.30
N VAL A 225 -17.45 -4.25 -11.38
CA VAL A 225 -18.80 -3.77 -11.69
C VAL A 225 -18.76 -2.28 -11.93
N SER A 226 -19.23 -1.84 -13.09
CA SER A 226 -19.26 -0.43 -13.49
C SER A 226 -20.46 -0.14 -14.38
N GLY A 227 -21.25 0.90 -14.06
CA GLY A 227 -22.46 1.26 -14.81
C GLY A 227 -23.48 0.13 -14.89
N GLY A 228 -23.55 -0.74 -13.91
CA GLY A 228 -24.41 -1.93 -13.90
C GLY A 228 -23.93 -3.08 -14.78
N ASN A 229 -22.73 -2.99 -15.39
CA ASN A 229 -22.12 -4.06 -16.17
C ASN A 229 -21.06 -4.80 -15.36
N ILE A 230 -20.87 -6.08 -15.64
CA ILE A 230 -19.88 -6.95 -15.03
C ILE A 230 -18.74 -7.14 -16.04
N GLY A 231 -17.59 -6.53 -15.79
CA GLY A 231 -16.37 -6.68 -16.58
C GLY A 231 -15.40 -7.69 -15.94
N PHE A 232 -14.70 -8.45 -16.75
CA PHE A 232 -13.71 -9.42 -16.29
C PHE A 232 -12.40 -8.70 -15.94
N SER A 233 -11.86 -8.94 -14.76
CA SER A 233 -10.54 -8.47 -14.37
C SER A 233 -9.56 -9.63 -14.44
N ALA A 234 -8.80 -9.69 -15.52
CA ALA A 234 -8.00 -10.86 -15.86
C ALA A 234 -6.80 -11.05 -14.92
N PRO A 235 -6.32 -12.31 -14.74
CA PRO A 235 -5.05 -12.60 -14.08
C PRO A 235 -3.92 -11.78 -14.67
N HIS A 236 -3.03 -11.30 -13.83
CA HIS A 236 -1.82 -10.54 -14.11
C HIS A 236 -2.04 -9.13 -14.71
N SER A 237 -3.04 -8.92 -15.57
CA SER A 237 -3.32 -7.64 -16.25
C SER A 237 -4.42 -6.81 -15.59
N GLY A 238 -5.43 -7.46 -15.00
CA GLY A 238 -6.63 -6.81 -14.48
C GLY A 238 -6.32 -5.81 -13.36
N ARG A 239 -6.99 -4.65 -13.43
CA ARG A 239 -6.84 -3.59 -12.42
C ARG A 239 -7.19 -4.11 -11.02
N VAL A 240 -6.40 -3.77 -10.02
CA VAL A 240 -6.48 -4.19 -8.62
C VAL A 240 -6.22 -5.68 -8.43
N TRP A 241 -6.95 -6.54 -9.15
CA TRP A 241 -6.95 -7.98 -8.94
C TRP A 241 -5.81 -8.71 -9.64
N GLY A 242 -5.36 -8.23 -10.81
CA GLY A 242 -4.40 -8.94 -11.65
C GLY A 242 -3.13 -9.38 -10.93
N PRO A 243 -2.40 -8.47 -10.24
CA PRO A 243 -1.21 -8.82 -9.46
C PRO A 243 -1.47 -9.84 -8.35
N LEU A 244 -2.71 -9.91 -7.82
CA LEU A 244 -3.04 -10.77 -6.68
C LEU A 244 -3.01 -12.25 -7.05
N TYR A 245 -3.26 -12.60 -8.32
CA TYR A 245 -3.09 -13.98 -8.78
C TYR A 245 -1.65 -14.46 -8.59
N GLY A 246 -0.67 -13.62 -8.90
CA GLY A 246 0.75 -13.94 -8.66
C GLY A 246 1.14 -13.94 -7.17
N ILE A 247 0.56 -13.03 -6.37
CA ILE A 247 0.86 -12.97 -4.92
C ILE A 247 0.35 -14.23 -4.20
N PHE A 248 -0.86 -14.71 -4.56
CA PHE A 248 -1.55 -15.76 -3.83
C PHE A 248 -1.58 -17.12 -4.54
N ASP A 249 -0.96 -17.23 -5.72
CA ASP A 249 -1.00 -18.44 -6.57
C ASP A 249 -2.44 -18.90 -6.87
N TRP A 250 -3.36 -17.93 -7.09
CA TRP A 250 -4.75 -18.26 -7.36
C TRP A 250 -4.93 -18.94 -8.71
N LYS A 251 -5.79 -19.95 -8.73
CA LYS A 251 -6.22 -20.57 -9.96
C LYS A 251 -7.34 -19.76 -10.61
N SER A 252 -7.12 -19.28 -11.81
CA SER A 252 -8.18 -18.63 -12.57
C SER A 252 -9.25 -19.63 -13.00
N SER A 253 -10.52 -19.23 -12.96
CA SER A 253 -11.61 -20.00 -13.56
C SER A 253 -11.75 -19.76 -15.07
N LEU A 254 -11.18 -18.65 -15.56
CA LEU A 254 -11.24 -18.25 -16.96
C LEU A 254 -9.96 -17.51 -17.35
N ASP A 255 -9.34 -17.93 -18.42
CA ASP A 255 -8.23 -17.21 -19.05
C ASP A 255 -8.66 -16.77 -20.45
N ILE A 256 -8.36 -15.53 -20.82
CA ILE A 256 -8.64 -14.96 -22.13
C ILE A 256 -7.38 -14.38 -22.74
N ASP A 257 -7.23 -14.52 -24.05
CA ASP A 257 -6.14 -13.87 -24.80
C ASP A 257 -6.39 -12.35 -24.89
N ASN A 258 -5.30 -11.58 -24.89
CA ASN A 258 -5.33 -10.12 -25.03
C ASN A 258 -6.16 -9.39 -23.97
N SER A 259 -6.14 -9.87 -22.74
CA SER A 259 -6.71 -9.18 -21.60
C SER A 259 -6.01 -7.86 -21.32
N SER A 260 -6.74 -6.91 -20.73
CA SER A 260 -6.27 -5.55 -20.51
C SER A 260 -6.30 -5.16 -19.02
N SER A 261 -5.77 -3.96 -18.75
CA SER A 261 -5.92 -3.30 -17.46
C SER A 261 -7.04 -2.25 -17.46
N ASP A 262 -8.04 -2.42 -18.34
CA ASP A 262 -9.16 -1.49 -18.43
C ASP A 262 -9.84 -1.33 -17.07
N HIS A 263 -10.17 -0.09 -16.75
CA HIS A 263 -10.71 0.28 -15.44
C HIS A 263 -12.19 -0.11 -15.26
N GLN A 264 -12.83 -0.64 -16.28
CA GLN A 264 -14.17 -1.25 -16.22
C GLN A 264 -14.11 -2.79 -16.32
N GLY A 265 -12.89 -3.34 -16.49
CA GLY A 265 -12.67 -4.74 -16.82
C GLY A 265 -12.89 -5.04 -18.31
N ASP A 266 -12.38 -6.18 -18.74
CA ASP A 266 -12.56 -6.64 -20.12
C ASP A 266 -14.02 -7.04 -20.38
N ASN A 267 -14.53 -6.62 -21.54
CA ASN A 267 -15.90 -6.89 -21.95
C ASN A 267 -16.04 -8.36 -22.43
N ILE A 268 -16.36 -9.24 -21.51
CA ILE A 268 -16.74 -10.63 -21.81
C ILE A 268 -18.21 -10.84 -21.49
N SER A 269 -18.83 -11.84 -22.13
CA SER A 269 -20.23 -12.12 -21.83
C SER A 269 -20.40 -12.72 -20.43
N VAL A 270 -21.48 -12.36 -19.75
CA VAL A 270 -21.82 -12.91 -18.43
C VAL A 270 -22.04 -14.42 -18.51
N GLU A 271 -22.46 -14.94 -19.67
CA GLU A 271 -22.57 -16.36 -19.96
C GLU A 271 -21.20 -17.06 -19.96
N ALA A 272 -20.14 -16.40 -20.44
CA ALA A 272 -18.79 -16.97 -20.37
C ALA A 272 -18.32 -17.07 -18.91
N ILE A 273 -18.63 -16.06 -18.08
CA ILE A 273 -18.42 -16.14 -16.63
C ILE A 273 -19.19 -17.32 -16.04
N ALA A 274 -20.47 -17.45 -16.39
CA ALA A 274 -21.31 -18.55 -15.91
C ALA A 274 -20.79 -19.93 -16.33
N GLN A 275 -20.32 -20.06 -17.57
CA GLN A 275 -19.77 -21.33 -18.10
C GLN A 275 -18.47 -21.75 -17.39
N SER A 276 -17.62 -20.78 -16.97
CA SER A 276 -16.41 -21.08 -16.22
C SER A 276 -16.69 -21.61 -14.81
N ASN A 277 -17.90 -21.35 -14.28
CA ASN A 277 -18.42 -21.81 -13.00
C ASN A 277 -17.42 -21.71 -11.84
N PRO A 278 -16.94 -20.50 -11.50
CA PRO A 278 -15.93 -20.29 -10.48
C PRO A 278 -16.40 -20.75 -9.10
N ASP A 279 -15.44 -21.19 -8.27
CA ASP A 279 -15.69 -21.46 -6.84
C ASP A 279 -15.87 -20.15 -6.06
N TRP A 280 -15.14 -19.10 -6.43
CA TRP A 280 -15.19 -17.78 -5.81
C TRP A 280 -15.32 -16.67 -6.84
N ILE A 281 -16.06 -15.61 -6.49
CA ILE A 281 -16.04 -14.34 -7.23
C ILE A 281 -15.54 -13.25 -6.30
N PHE A 282 -14.46 -12.52 -6.71
CA PHE A 282 -14.00 -11.33 -6.03
C PHE A 282 -14.37 -10.10 -6.85
N VAL A 283 -15.02 -9.15 -6.22
CA VAL A 283 -15.73 -8.05 -6.88
C VAL A 283 -15.16 -6.72 -6.48
N LEU A 284 -14.79 -5.91 -7.46
CA LEU A 284 -14.51 -4.49 -7.29
C LEU A 284 -15.73 -3.70 -7.77
N ASP A 285 -16.41 -3.02 -6.85
CA ASP A 285 -17.47 -2.06 -7.19
C ASP A 285 -16.83 -0.70 -7.50
N ARG A 286 -16.67 -0.42 -8.81
CA ARG A 286 -16.04 0.82 -9.25
C ARG A 286 -16.88 2.04 -8.92
N ASP A 287 -18.20 1.90 -8.94
CA ASP A 287 -19.12 3.03 -8.80
C ASP A 287 -19.41 3.33 -7.31
N ALA A 288 -19.03 2.45 -6.40
CA ALA A 288 -19.18 2.64 -4.94
C ALA A 288 -18.45 3.88 -4.41
N MET A 289 -17.43 4.37 -5.14
CA MET A 289 -16.79 5.67 -4.85
C MET A 289 -17.76 6.85 -4.85
N ASN A 290 -18.91 6.72 -5.55
CA ASN A 290 -19.99 7.70 -5.66
C ASN A 290 -21.34 7.07 -5.26
N ALA A 291 -21.38 6.26 -4.20
CA ALA A 291 -22.58 5.53 -3.77
C ALA A 291 -23.79 6.44 -3.44
N SER A 292 -23.58 7.75 -3.28
CA SER A 292 -24.65 8.74 -3.12
C SER A 292 -25.20 9.30 -4.44
N ALA A 293 -24.63 8.91 -5.59
CA ALA A 293 -25.10 9.38 -6.89
C ALA A 293 -26.47 8.76 -7.26
N ASP A 294 -27.32 9.56 -7.91
CA ASP A 294 -28.59 9.07 -8.41
C ASP A 294 -28.35 7.92 -9.41
N GLY A 295 -29.07 6.81 -9.22
CA GLY A 295 -28.98 5.63 -10.09
C GLY A 295 -27.83 4.67 -9.75
N TYR A 296 -27.08 4.89 -8.68
CA TYR A 296 -26.11 3.91 -8.23
C TYR A 296 -26.80 2.59 -7.85
N VAL A 297 -26.27 1.48 -8.37
CA VAL A 297 -26.71 0.12 -8.03
C VAL A 297 -25.50 -0.61 -7.48
N PRO A 298 -25.56 -1.10 -6.22
CA PRO A 298 -24.46 -1.85 -5.63
C PRO A 298 -24.07 -3.07 -6.47
N ALA A 299 -22.78 -3.38 -6.54
CA ALA A 299 -22.29 -4.54 -7.29
C ALA A 299 -22.92 -5.86 -6.80
N SER A 300 -23.24 -5.96 -5.49
CA SER A 300 -23.97 -7.10 -4.93
C SER A 300 -25.32 -7.32 -5.60
N ASP A 301 -26.06 -6.23 -5.84
CA ASP A 301 -27.38 -6.28 -6.47
C ASP A 301 -27.28 -6.60 -7.98
N VAL A 302 -26.24 -6.05 -8.64
CA VAL A 302 -25.97 -6.36 -10.06
C VAL A 302 -25.71 -7.87 -10.25
N ILE A 303 -24.88 -8.46 -9.39
CA ILE A 303 -24.57 -9.91 -9.46
C ILE A 303 -25.80 -10.75 -9.06
N ALA A 304 -26.47 -10.39 -7.95
CA ALA A 304 -27.62 -11.15 -7.47
C ALA A 304 -28.81 -11.15 -8.46
N ASN A 305 -28.98 -10.07 -9.21
CA ASN A 305 -30.05 -9.94 -10.20
C ASN A 305 -29.65 -10.45 -11.60
N SER A 306 -28.42 -11.01 -11.77
CA SER A 306 -27.99 -11.60 -13.04
C SER A 306 -28.54 -13.03 -13.23
N PRO A 307 -29.49 -13.27 -14.17
CA PRO A 307 -30.03 -14.60 -14.37
C PRO A 307 -28.97 -15.62 -14.80
N ALA A 308 -27.93 -15.17 -15.52
CA ALA A 308 -26.85 -16.05 -15.98
C ALA A 308 -26.00 -16.56 -14.80
N LEU A 309 -25.83 -15.75 -13.74
CA LEU A 309 -24.99 -16.11 -12.58
C LEU A 309 -25.75 -16.83 -11.48
N ALA A 310 -27.08 -16.88 -11.52
CA ALA A 310 -27.92 -17.37 -10.42
C ALA A 310 -27.60 -18.82 -9.96
N ASN A 311 -27.07 -19.65 -10.85
CA ASN A 311 -26.84 -21.08 -10.59
C ASN A 311 -25.35 -21.47 -10.53
N ILE A 312 -24.42 -20.52 -10.60
CA ILE A 312 -22.99 -20.84 -10.51
C ILE A 312 -22.57 -21.14 -9.05
N THR A 313 -21.50 -21.91 -8.90
CA THR A 313 -21.01 -22.38 -7.59
C THR A 313 -20.78 -21.22 -6.62
N ALA A 314 -20.09 -20.17 -7.04
CA ALA A 314 -19.78 -19.02 -6.17
C ALA A 314 -21.03 -18.32 -5.64
N VAL A 315 -22.07 -18.14 -6.46
CA VAL A 315 -23.30 -17.46 -6.05
C VAL A 315 -24.16 -18.37 -5.15
N THR A 316 -24.33 -19.64 -5.53
CA THR A 316 -25.16 -20.61 -4.76
C THR A 316 -24.58 -20.89 -3.37
N ASN A 317 -23.26 -20.85 -3.23
CA ASN A 317 -22.57 -21.09 -1.97
C ASN A 317 -22.28 -19.80 -1.20
N ASN A 318 -22.70 -18.62 -1.70
CA ASN A 318 -22.36 -17.31 -1.13
C ASN A 318 -20.84 -17.08 -0.98
N GLN A 319 -20.06 -17.60 -1.95
CA GLN A 319 -18.61 -17.49 -2.03
C GLN A 319 -18.21 -16.26 -2.86
N MET A 320 -18.61 -15.09 -2.38
CA MET A 320 -18.30 -13.80 -3.01
C MET A 320 -17.64 -12.86 -1.99
N VAL A 321 -16.61 -12.15 -2.42
CA VAL A 321 -15.94 -11.11 -1.62
C VAL A 321 -15.99 -9.79 -2.38
N PHE A 322 -16.51 -8.77 -1.74
CA PHE A 322 -16.57 -7.41 -2.28
C PHE A 322 -15.42 -6.61 -1.67
N ALA A 323 -14.60 -6.00 -2.53
CA ALA A 323 -13.55 -5.09 -2.07
C ALA A 323 -14.17 -3.89 -1.30
N PRO A 324 -13.45 -3.26 -0.37
CA PRO A 324 -13.90 -2.02 0.26
C PRO A 324 -14.38 -1.00 -0.79
N ASN A 325 -15.47 -0.28 -0.50
CA ASN A 325 -16.17 0.58 -1.47
C ASN A 325 -15.30 1.64 -2.14
N ASP A 326 -14.24 2.09 -1.48
CA ASP A 326 -13.35 3.11 -2.02
C ASP A 326 -12.07 2.54 -2.68
N THR A 327 -11.90 1.22 -2.72
CA THR A 327 -10.69 0.55 -3.25
C THR A 327 -10.30 1.05 -4.65
N TYR A 328 -11.29 1.37 -5.50
CA TYR A 328 -11.00 1.85 -6.86
C TYR A 328 -10.23 3.18 -6.90
N VAL A 329 -10.41 4.04 -5.90
CA VAL A 329 -9.74 5.36 -5.81
C VAL A 329 -8.77 5.43 -4.65
N ASN A 330 -8.97 4.66 -3.57
CA ASN A 330 -8.09 4.58 -2.42
C ASN A 330 -7.22 3.32 -2.53
N GLU A 331 -6.18 3.43 -3.32
CA GLU A 331 -5.23 2.32 -3.53
C GLU A 331 -4.12 2.35 -2.46
N SER A 332 -4.46 2.62 -1.17
CA SER A 332 -3.50 2.68 -0.07
C SER A 332 -3.08 1.29 0.44
N ILE A 333 -1.96 1.21 1.14
CA ILE A 333 -1.53 -0.02 1.83
C ILE A 333 -2.57 -0.47 2.87
N GLN A 334 -3.27 0.47 3.53
CA GLN A 334 -4.33 0.17 4.49
C GLN A 334 -5.54 -0.46 3.81
N THR A 335 -5.96 0.09 2.66
CA THR A 335 -7.07 -0.48 1.88
C THR A 335 -6.75 -1.88 1.40
N PHE A 336 -5.55 -2.13 0.89
CA PHE A 336 -5.14 -3.49 0.50
C PHE A 336 -4.99 -4.43 1.69
N THR A 337 -4.48 -3.96 2.83
CA THR A 337 -4.44 -4.76 4.07
C THR A 337 -5.84 -5.18 4.49
N LYS A 338 -6.81 -4.25 4.45
CA LYS A 338 -8.21 -4.56 4.75
C LYS A 338 -8.78 -5.57 3.77
N LEU A 339 -8.60 -5.36 2.47
CA LEU A 339 -9.06 -6.28 1.42
C LEU A 339 -8.50 -7.70 1.66
N PHE A 340 -7.21 -7.82 1.97
CA PHE A 340 -6.59 -9.12 2.20
C PHE A 340 -7.11 -9.80 3.47
N ASN A 341 -7.36 -9.05 4.54
CA ASN A 341 -7.98 -9.59 5.73
C ASN A 341 -9.43 -10.07 5.46
N ASP A 342 -10.22 -9.32 4.69
CA ASP A 342 -11.57 -9.71 4.29
C ASP A 342 -11.55 -11.00 3.44
N LEU A 343 -10.59 -11.11 2.50
CA LEU A 343 -10.35 -12.32 1.70
C LEU A 343 -9.96 -13.53 2.58
N ALA A 344 -9.03 -13.33 3.50
CA ALA A 344 -8.57 -14.40 4.39
C ALA A 344 -9.71 -14.95 5.26
N ILE A 345 -10.54 -14.06 5.82
CA ILE A 345 -11.72 -14.43 6.61
C ILE A 345 -12.71 -15.24 5.75
N ALA A 346 -13.01 -14.77 4.55
CA ALA A 346 -13.96 -15.45 3.66
C ALA A 346 -13.45 -16.83 3.24
N LEU A 347 -12.19 -16.92 2.80
CA LEU A 347 -11.57 -18.19 2.37
C LEU A 347 -11.48 -19.22 3.50
N ALA A 348 -11.23 -18.77 4.75
CA ALA A 348 -11.17 -19.66 5.92
C ALA A 348 -12.55 -20.15 6.39
N ALA A 349 -13.63 -19.49 6.01
CA ALA A 349 -15.00 -19.85 6.43
C ALA A 349 -15.64 -20.98 5.58
N LYS A 350 -14.97 -21.43 4.51
CA LYS A 350 -15.46 -22.47 3.58
C LYS A 350 -15.42 -23.90 4.14
#